data_4727d73f606bd6f0455d1b8cad00f99d
#
_entry.id   4727d73f606bd6f0455d1b8cad00f99d
#
_cell.length_a   1.000
_cell.length_b   1.000
_cell.length_c   1.000
_cell.angle_alpha   90.00
_cell.angle_beta   90.00
_cell.angle_gamma   90.00
#
_symmetry.space_group_name_H-M   'P 1'
#
loop_
_entity.id
_entity.type
_entity.pdbx_description
1 polymer ?
#
loop_
_entity_poly.entity_id
_entity_poly.type
_entity_poly.pdbx_seq_one_letter_code
_entity_poly.pdbx_strand_id
1 'polypeptide(L)' 'MTMKYEVFARINQGDDTKHIGNVTAKSDRLAQIYAHNTFNEEDWDFLAVARTEHLLEVTGGRPDLEVAAHE' A
#
# COMPACT_ATOMS: atom_id res chain seq x y z
N MET A 1 -15.58 0.41 13.11
CA MET A 1 -15.47 -0.02 11.73
C MET A 1 -14.05 -0.15 11.31
N THR A 2 -13.70 -1.16 10.53
CA THR A 2 -12.33 -1.36 10.12
C THR A 2 -12.14 -0.98 8.66
N MET A 3 -10.90 -0.67 8.30
CA MET A 3 -10.53 -0.33 6.94
C MET A 3 -9.43 -1.27 6.51
N LYS A 4 -9.40 -1.57 5.22
CA LYS A 4 -8.36 -2.41 4.66
C LYS A 4 -7.19 -1.54 4.21
N TYR A 5 -5.98 -2.03 4.49
CA TYR A 5 -4.74 -1.36 4.11
C TYR A 5 -3.88 -2.32 3.32
N GLU A 6 -3.24 -1.80 2.28
CA GLU A 6 -2.24 -2.55 1.54
C GLU A 6 -0.89 -2.27 2.16
N VAL A 7 -0.05 -3.31 2.23
CA VAL A 7 1.26 -3.20 2.86
C VAL A 7 2.33 -3.32 1.78
N PHE A 8 3.26 -2.37 1.80
CA PHE A 8 4.36 -2.29 0.83
C PHE A 8 5.68 -2.25 1.57
N ALA A 9 6.69 -2.87 0.98
CA ALA A 9 8.00 -2.94 1.64
C ALA A 9 9.10 -3.12 0.62
N ARG A 10 10.31 -2.81 1.08
CA ARG A 10 11.52 -3.14 0.31
C ARG A 10 12.61 -3.52 1.31
N ILE A 11 13.51 -4.37 0.86
CA ILE A 11 14.55 -4.90 1.73
C ILE A 11 15.79 -4.01 1.72
N ASN A 12 16.19 -3.55 0.55
CA ASN A 12 17.40 -2.74 0.42
C ASN A 12 17.06 -1.39 -0.17
N GLN A 13 17.82 -0.38 0.26
CA GLN A 13 17.68 0.94 -0.33
C GLN A 13 18.01 0.86 -1.81
N GLY A 14 17.18 1.47 -2.62
CA GLY A 14 17.33 1.40 -4.07
C GLY A 14 16.52 0.32 -4.74
N ASP A 15 16.04 -0.67 -3.99
CA ASP A 15 15.16 -1.67 -4.54
C ASP A 15 13.77 -1.09 -4.78
N ASP A 16 13.03 -1.73 -5.67
CA ASP A 16 11.64 -1.38 -5.88
C ASP A 16 10.82 -1.76 -4.66
N THR A 17 9.86 -0.92 -4.33
CA THR A 17 8.90 -1.21 -3.28
C THR A 17 7.90 -2.23 -3.82
N LYS A 18 7.60 -3.25 -3.03
CA LYS A 18 6.72 -4.34 -3.44
C LYS A 18 5.54 -4.45 -2.51
N HIS A 19 4.41 -4.85 -3.07
CA HIS A 19 3.23 -5.16 -2.28
C HIS A 19 3.43 -6.54 -1.63
N ILE A 20 3.36 -6.60 -0.31
CA ILE A 20 3.64 -7.86 0.40
C ILE A 20 2.43 -8.42 1.13
N GLY A 21 1.34 -7.67 1.22
CA GLY A 21 0.16 -8.18 1.88
C GLY A 21 -0.80 -7.06 2.22
N ASN A 22 -1.69 -7.34 3.18
CA ASN A 22 -2.63 -6.34 3.65
C ASN A 22 -2.96 -6.59 5.11
N VAL A 23 -3.51 -5.54 5.75
CA VAL A 23 -4.02 -5.64 7.11
C VAL A 23 -5.32 -4.85 7.18
N THR A 24 -6.13 -5.15 8.19
CA THR A 24 -7.31 -4.34 8.49
C THR A 24 -7.14 -3.73 9.86
N ALA A 25 -7.58 -2.47 9.98
CA ALA A 25 -7.43 -1.76 11.23
C ALA A 25 -8.46 -0.64 11.31
N LYS A 26 -8.67 -0.13 12.52
CA LYS A 26 -9.63 0.94 12.74
C LYS A 26 -9.05 2.32 12.47
N SER A 27 -7.73 2.43 12.38
CA SER A 27 -7.07 3.71 12.16
C SER A 27 -5.75 3.48 11.45
N ASP A 28 -5.21 4.56 10.89
CA ASP A 28 -3.92 4.51 10.21
C ASP A 28 -2.83 4.08 11.18
N ARG A 29 -2.86 4.60 12.40
CA ARG A 29 -1.84 4.27 13.38
C ARG A 29 -1.86 2.78 13.72
N LEU A 30 -3.05 2.22 13.91
CA LEU A 30 -3.16 0.79 14.20
C LEU A 30 -2.71 -0.04 13.02
N ALA A 31 -3.00 0.42 11.80
CA ALA A 31 -2.53 -0.29 10.61
C ALA A 31 -1.00 -0.35 10.59
N GLN A 32 -0.34 0.74 10.95
CA GLN A 32 1.13 0.76 11.00
C GLN A 32 1.64 -0.24 12.03
N ILE A 33 1.00 -0.28 13.19
CA ILE A 33 1.42 -1.20 14.25
C ILE A 33 1.21 -2.64 13.82
N TYR A 34 0.05 -2.93 13.24
CA TYR A 34 -0.27 -4.29 12.80
C TYR A 34 0.67 -4.75 11.71
N ALA A 35 0.99 -3.87 10.75
CA ALA A 35 1.92 -4.22 9.68
C ALA A 35 3.29 -4.53 10.25
N HIS A 36 3.76 -3.70 11.17
CA HIS A 36 5.06 -3.92 11.79
C HIS A 36 5.12 -5.27 12.49
N ASN A 37 4.06 -5.62 13.20
CA ASN A 37 4.04 -6.86 13.97
C ASN A 37 3.80 -8.09 13.10
N THR A 38 3.05 -7.94 12.02
CA THR A 38 2.71 -9.07 11.15
C THR A 38 3.84 -9.41 10.18
N PHE A 39 4.51 -8.40 9.66
CA PHE A 39 5.54 -8.58 8.63
C PHE A 39 6.92 -8.27 9.18
N ASN A 40 7.28 -8.92 10.28
CA ASN A 40 8.55 -8.63 10.94
C ASN A 40 9.61 -9.70 10.71
N GLU A 41 9.41 -10.56 9.71
CA GLU A 41 10.36 -11.63 9.46
C GLU A 41 11.58 -11.16 8.66
N GLU A 42 11.54 -9.94 8.15
CA GLU A 42 12.65 -9.36 7.41
C GLU A 42 13.10 -8.07 8.06
N ASP A 43 14.32 -7.68 7.76
CA ASP A 43 14.85 -6.40 8.23
C ASP A 43 14.58 -5.37 7.14
N TRP A 44 13.36 -4.89 7.11
CA TRP A 44 12.90 -3.99 6.04
C TRP A 44 13.62 -2.65 6.08
N ASP A 45 14.11 -2.19 4.93
CA ASP A 45 14.57 -0.82 4.79
C ASP A 45 13.39 0.15 4.79
N PHE A 46 12.28 -0.30 4.24
CA PHE A 46 11.08 0.53 4.11
C PHE A 46 9.86 -0.36 4.26
N LEU A 47 8.93 0.06 5.08
CA LEU A 47 7.68 -0.66 5.30
C LEU A 47 6.59 0.39 5.46
N ALA A 48 5.55 0.30 4.65
CA ALA A 48 4.50 1.30 4.65
C ALA A 48 3.14 0.67 4.42
N VAL A 49 2.10 1.38 4.85
CA VAL A 49 0.73 0.98 4.58
C VAL A 49 0.02 2.12 3.89
N ALA A 50 -0.96 1.75 3.07
CA ALA A 50 -1.83 2.73 2.41
C ALA A 50 -3.24 2.17 2.43
N ARG A 51 -4.21 3.05 2.67
CA ARG A 51 -5.61 2.61 2.63
C ARG A 51 -5.94 2.11 1.23
N THR A 52 -6.56 0.94 1.16
CA THR A 52 -6.94 0.37 -0.13
C THR A 52 -7.86 1.34 -0.89
N GLU A 53 -8.72 2.05 -0.17
CA GLU A 53 -9.67 2.98 -0.80
C GLU A 53 -8.96 4.14 -1.49
N HIS A 54 -7.70 4.38 -1.20
CA HIS A 54 -6.95 5.47 -1.81
C HIS A 54 -6.20 5.03 -3.06
N LEU A 55 -6.30 3.77 -3.44
CA LEU A 55 -5.70 3.29 -4.67
C LEU A 55 -6.53 3.77 -5.85
N LEU A 56 -5.87 4.30 -6.85
CA LEU A 56 -6.56 4.77 -8.04
C LEU A 56 -6.52 3.67 -9.09
N GLU A 57 -7.69 3.12 -9.39
CA GLU A 57 -7.78 2.02 -10.32
C GLU A 57 -7.69 2.51 -11.75
N VAL A 58 -6.92 1.81 -12.56
CA VAL A 58 -6.73 2.17 -13.96
C VAL A 58 -7.52 1.28 -14.89
N THR A 59 -7.74 0.03 -14.48
CA THR A 59 -8.27 -1.00 -15.36
C THR A 59 -9.77 -0.94 -15.57
N GLY A 60 -10.49 -0.16 -14.85
CA GLY A 60 -11.95 -0.21 -14.87
C GLY A 60 -12.62 0.68 -15.88
N GLY A 61 -12.05 0.87 -17.06
CA GLY A 61 -12.71 1.70 -18.07
C GLY A 61 -12.71 3.16 -17.70
N ARG A 62 -11.63 3.81 -17.96
CA ARG A 62 -11.45 5.18 -17.52
C ARG A 62 -11.54 6.14 -18.65
N PRO A 63 -12.67 6.70 -18.92
CA PRO A 63 -12.76 7.71 -19.97
C PRO A 63 -11.80 8.88 -19.73
N ASP A 64 -11.56 9.22 -18.49
CA ASP A 64 -10.69 10.36 -18.20
C ASP A 64 -9.22 10.03 -18.41
N LEU A 65 -8.87 8.79 -18.70
CA LEU A 65 -7.51 8.45 -19.08
C LEU A 65 -7.11 9.14 -20.39
N GLU A 66 -8.08 9.38 -21.25
CA GLU A 66 -7.81 10.05 -22.50
C GLU A 66 -7.27 11.45 -22.25
N VAL A 67 -7.81 12.12 -21.27
CA VAL A 67 -7.33 13.45 -20.93
C VAL A 67 -5.87 13.39 -20.49
N ALA A 68 -5.56 12.43 -19.65
CA ALA A 68 -4.21 12.28 -19.15
C ALA A 68 -3.23 11.98 -20.29
N ALA A 69 -3.69 11.28 -21.30
CA ALA A 69 -2.82 10.89 -22.40
C ALA A 69 -2.35 12.09 -23.23
N HIS A 70 -2.99 13.21 -23.06
CA HIS A 70 -2.62 14.41 -23.80
C HIS A 70 -1.40 15.11 -23.20
N GLU A 71 -1.02 14.68 -22.03
CA GLU A 71 0.13 15.27 -21.39
C GLU A 71 1.42 14.80 -22.02
#